data_9612866a45ae4195dceaa19822d4acf5
#
_entry.id   9612866a45ae4195dceaa19822d4acf5
#
_cell.length_a   1.000
_cell.length_b   1.000
_cell.length_c   1.000
_cell.angle_alpha   90.00
_cell.angle_beta   90.00
_cell.angle_gamma   90.00
#
_symmetry.space_group_name_H-M   'P 1'
#
loop_
_entity.id
_entity.type
_entity.pdbx_description
1 polymer ?
#
loop_
_entity_poly.entity_id
_entity_poly.type
_entity_poly.pdbx_seq_one_letter_code
_entity_poly.pdbx_strand_id
1 'polypeptide(L)'
;MKTRFLLESHRTPELNGEFNPSLPTCLDDAGHPYFGRILHHLNRLLGETDLSFVVTTSNVETLPEYGPGVISCILEDEQSKETFYRSKVGAIFRCYPTFPSHLDGVHGFKPIHRLGASYVVARDFLRGAPGRLRTLQAKVGRQKIAPIFEIPIGYHAHDTVDFIPFEMREWDAFFCGSISHLRKNSPDEILAKFRPKSLERLQMKAAIEQTLEEHPEVRIDRSYTASFNESIASSQQSYLEKMMNSRFSLAPRGGVPHTYRFFEALRYGTIPIGETFPKSVEGAPFVRLRQWDDLSETLSHLLEDRARLKELHENALTWWETQEAEEVVARRMFSQLCEMGMAVEKTEVISAKQVA
;
A
#
# COMPACT_ATOMS: atom_id res chain seq x y z
N MET A 1 19.15 -19.18 -19.82
CA MET A 1 19.33 -18.45 -18.55
C MET A 1 17.99 -18.49 -17.82
N LYS A 2 18.00 -18.52 -16.49
CA LYS A 2 16.75 -18.69 -15.71
C LYS A 2 16.52 -17.45 -14.89
N THR A 3 15.31 -16.90 -14.94
CA THR A 3 14.89 -15.79 -14.08
C THR A 3 15.05 -16.18 -12.62
N ARG A 4 15.66 -15.31 -11.80
CA ARG A 4 15.91 -15.55 -10.37
C ARG A 4 15.09 -14.62 -9.52
N PHE A 5 14.68 -15.10 -8.35
CA PHE A 5 13.94 -14.33 -7.37
C PHE A 5 14.58 -14.48 -5.98
N LEU A 6 15.01 -13.37 -5.43
CA LEU A 6 15.72 -13.29 -4.16
C LEU A 6 14.90 -12.46 -3.16
N LEU A 7 14.81 -12.93 -1.93
CA LEU A 7 14.23 -12.17 -0.81
C LEU A 7 15.38 -11.64 0.07
N GLU A 8 15.26 -10.38 0.46
CA GLU A 8 16.12 -9.73 1.45
C GLU A 8 15.23 -9.02 2.48
N SER A 9 14.96 -9.67 3.59
CA SER A 9 14.12 -9.17 4.67
C SER A 9 14.94 -8.95 5.94
N HIS A 10 14.81 -7.76 6.53
CA HIS A 10 15.36 -7.48 7.86
C HIS A 10 14.48 -8.01 9.00
N ARG A 11 13.22 -8.28 8.71
CA ARG A 11 12.25 -8.79 9.71
C ARG A 11 12.31 -10.29 9.86
N THR A 12 12.57 -10.99 8.77
CA THR A 12 12.62 -12.44 8.66
C THR A 12 13.93 -12.86 7.97
N PRO A 13 15.09 -12.57 8.58
CA PRO A 13 16.39 -12.82 7.93
C PRO A 13 16.62 -14.30 7.65
N GLU A 14 15.96 -15.20 8.34
CA GLU A 14 15.97 -16.64 8.13
C GLU A 14 15.34 -17.06 6.79
N LEU A 15 14.51 -16.21 6.20
CA LEU A 15 13.87 -16.43 4.88
C LEU A 15 14.69 -15.83 3.72
N ASN A 16 15.80 -15.15 4.01
CA ASN A 16 16.63 -14.53 2.98
C ASN A 16 17.25 -15.58 2.06
N GLY A 17 17.23 -15.28 0.76
CA GLY A 17 17.77 -16.13 -0.26
C GLY A 17 16.89 -16.28 -1.48
N GLU A 18 17.19 -17.27 -2.30
CA GLU A 18 16.41 -17.56 -3.50
C GLU A 18 15.09 -18.27 -3.13
N PHE A 19 13.97 -17.79 -3.66
CA PHE A 19 12.66 -18.39 -3.47
C PHE A 19 12.01 -18.79 -4.81
N ASN A 20 11.02 -19.68 -4.75
CA ASN A 20 10.33 -20.20 -5.92
C ASN A 20 9.02 -19.44 -6.21
N PRO A 21 8.97 -18.57 -7.22
CA PRO A 21 7.78 -17.80 -7.57
C PRO A 21 6.69 -18.63 -8.29
N SER A 22 6.96 -19.91 -8.57
CA SER A 22 5.92 -20.80 -9.12
C SER A 22 4.80 -21.09 -8.12
N LEU A 23 5.03 -20.82 -6.83
CA LEU A 23 4.03 -20.91 -5.77
C LEU A 23 3.43 -19.54 -5.51
N PRO A 24 2.10 -19.37 -5.56
CA PRO A 24 1.46 -18.09 -5.26
C PRO A 24 1.64 -17.65 -3.79
N THR A 25 1.99 -18.59 -2.91
CA THR A 25 2.24 -18.39 -1.47
C THR A 25 3.71 -18.14 -1.13
N CYS A 26 4.57 -17.92 -2.12
CA CYS A 26 6.03 -17.86 -1.95
C CYS A 26 6.54 -16.76 -1.01
N LEU A 27 5.73 -15.76 -0.68
CA LEU A 27 6.07 -14.68 0.26
C LEU A 27 5.09 -14.58 1.44
N ASP A 28 4.22 -15.56 1.67
CA ASP A 28 3.24 -15.55 2.77
C ASP A 28 3.94 -15.53 4.13
N ASP A 29 4.96 -16.40 4.32
CA ASP A 29 5.76 -16.45 5.55
C ASP A 29 6.56 -15.17 5.81
N ALA A 30 6.88 -14.43 4.74
CA ALA A 30 7.53 -13.12 4.83
C ALA A 30 6.52 -11.97 5.10
N GLY A 31 5.22 -12.26 5.18
CA GLY A 31 4.15 -11.30 5.42
C GLY A 31 3.75 -10.48 4.19
N HIS A 32 4.04 -10.96 2.98
CA HIS A 32 3.75 -10.26 1.72
C HIS A 32 2.93 -11.10 0.72
N PRO A 33 1.75 -11.61 1.12
CA PRO A 33 0.96 -12.52 0.30
C PRO A 33 0.54 -11.91 -1.05
N TYR A 34 0.21 -10.62 -1.07
CA TYR A 34 -0.14 -9.92 -2.30
C TYR A 34 1.00 -9.93 -3.32
N PHE A 35 2.22 -9.65 -2.87
CA PHE A 35 3.40 -9.67 -3.72
C PHE A 35 3.79 -11.07 -4.18
N GLY A 36 3.64 -12.08 -3.33
CA GLY A 36 3.85 -13.46 -3.72
C GLY A 36 3.01 -13.83 -4.94
N ARG A 37 1.74 -13.45 -4.95
CA ARG A 37 0.83 -13.68 -6.09
C ARG A 37 1.20 -12.85 -7.32
N ILE A 38 1.56 -11.59 -7.17
CA ILE A 38 2.04 -10.76 -8.29
C ILE A 38 3.27 -11.41 -8.94
N LEU A 39 4.26 -11.81 -8.16
CA LEU A 39 5.48 -12.42 -8.68
C LEU A 39 5.22 -13.78 -9.29
N HIS A 40 4.24 -14.53 -8.77
CA HIS A 40 3.77 -15.76 -9.40
C HIS A 40 3.24 -15.51 -10.83
N HIS A 41 2.33 -14.54 -11.00
CA HIS A 41 1.82 -14.18 -12.32
C HIS A 41 2.92 -13.59 -13.22
N LEU A 42 3.77 -12.73 -12.69
CA LEU A 42 4.88 -12.13 -13.43
C LEU A 42 5.87 -13.19 -13.94
N ASN A 43 6.20 -14.18 -13.14
CA ASN A 43 7.08 -15.28 -13.54
C ASN A 43 6.52 -16.08 -14.75
N ARG A 44 5.21 -16.25 -14.81
CA ARG A 44 4.55 -16.91 -15.96
C ARG A 44 4.64 -16.07 -17.25
N LEU A 45 4.59 -14.75 -17.13
CA LEU A 45 4.70 -13.83 -18.25
C LEU A 45 6.14 -13.72 -18.79
N LEU A 46 7.12 -13.65 -17.88
CA LEU A 46 8.53 -13.47 -18.24
C LEU A 46 9.11 -14.65 -19.03
N GLY A 47 8.72 -15.88 -18.70
CA GLY A 47 9.35 -17.08 -19.28
C GLY A 47 10.84 -17.17 -18.88
N GLU A 48 11.69 -17.58 -19.83
CA GLU A 48 13.12 -17.66 -19.61
C GLU A 48 13.78 -16.32 -19.97
N THR A 49 14.20 -15.57 -18.96
CA THR A 49 14.95 -14.30 -19.09
C THR A 49 16.19 -14.34 -18.20
N ASP A 50 17.11 -13.41 -18.44
CA ASP A 50 18.31 -13.23 -17.59
C ASP A 50 18.09 -12.09 -16.60
N LEU A 51 16.92 -12.12 -15.91
CA LEU A 51 16.56 -11.13 -14.92
C LEU A 51 16.66 -11.70 -13.52
N SER A 52 17.05 -10.84 -12.60
CA SER A 52 17.08 -11.13 -11.17
C SER A 52 16.20 -10.14 -10.42
N PHE A 53 15.15 -10.65 -9.79
CA PHE A 53 14.25 -9.86 -8.96
C PHE A 53 14.71 -9.94 -7.51
N VAL A 54 15.11 -8.81 -6.94
CA VAL A 54 15.48 -8.70 -5.53
C VAL A 54 14.35 -8.00 -4.79
N VAL A 55 13.59 -8.78 -4.03
CA VAL A 55 12.50 -8.29 -3.18
C VAL A 55 13.08 -7.90 -1.83
N THR A 56 12.93 -6.64 -1.45
CA THR A 56 13.38 -6.15 -0.15
C THR A 56 12.26 -5.48 0.63
N THR A 57 12.22 -5.71 1.94
CA THR A 57 11.17 -5.15 2.79
C THR A 57 11.41 -3.69 3.16
N SER A 58 12.66 -3.23 3.23
CA SER A 58 12.97 -1.82 3.55
C SER A 58 14.39 -1.39 3.22
N ASN A 59 15.21 -2.27 2.65
CA ASN A 59 16.60 -1.94 2.37
C ASN A 59 16.72 -1.07 1.12
N VAL A 60 17.12 0.18 1.32
CA VAL A 60 17.37 1.14 0.24
C VAL A 60 18.85 1.44 0.05
N GLU A 61 19.73 0.81 0.84
CA GLU A 61 21.16 1.10 0.86
C GLU A 61 21.97 0.09 0.05
N THR A 62 21.66 -1.18 0.22
CA THR A 62 22.40 -2.28 -0.43
C THR A 62 21.47 -3.34 -1.00
N LEU A 63 21.96 -4.09 -1.96
CA LEU A 63 21.34 -5.32 -2.48
C LEU A 63 22.39 -6.43 -2.52
N PRO A 64 21.98 -7.69 -2.52
CA PRO A 64 22.89 -8.83 -2.63
C PRO A 64 23.62 -8.88 -3.96
N GLU A 65 23.03 -8.31 -5.02
CA GLU A 65 23.64 -8.26 -6.35
C GLU A 65 23.25 -6.98 -7.10
N TYR A 66 24.05 -6.64 -8.12
CA TYR A 66 23.87 -5.47 -8.95
C TYR A 66 24.06 -5.83 -10.42
N GLY A 67 23.44 -5.08 -11.31
CA GLY A 67 23.59 -5.25 -12.77
C GLY A 67 22.40 -4.67 -13.53
N PRO A 68 22.54 -4.54 -14.86
CA PRO A 68 21.45 -4.04 -15.70
C PRO A 68 20.25 -4.99 -15.77
N GLY A 69 20.41 -6.29 -15.46
CA GLY A 69 19.34 -7.28 -15.36
C GLY A 69 18.76 -7.40 -13.97
N VAL A 70 19.25 -6.64 -12.98
CA VAL A 70 18.71 -6.68 -11.60
C VAL A 70 17.53 -5.73 -11.48
N ILE A 71 16.42 -6.25 -10.98
CA ILE A 71 15.17 -5.54 -10.70
C ILE A 71 14.99 -5.50 -9.19
N SER A 72 14.96 -4.31 -8.59
CA SER A 72 14.69 -4.15 -7.15
C SER A 72 13.20 -3.95 -6.92
N CYS A 73 12.60 -4.73 -6.00
CA CYS A 73 11.22 -4.57 -5.55
C CYS A 73 11.22 -4.17 -4.07
N ILE A 74 10.84 -2.92 -3.76
CA ILE A 74 10.89 -2.36 -2.40
C ILE A 74 9.47 -2.29 -1.84
N LEU A 75 9.17 -3.08 -0.80
CA LEU A 75 7.80 -3.27 -0.31
C LEU A 75 7.39 -2.35 0.86
N GLU A 76 8.29 -1.98 1.77
CA GLU A 76 7.92 -1.37 3.07
C GLU A 76 8.63 -0.06 3.42
N ASP A 77 9.21 0.66 2.49
CA ASP A 77 9.89 1.92 2.81
C ASP A 77 8.92 3.09 3.01
N GLU A 78 8.18 3.09 4.12
CA GLU A 78 7.29 4.21 4.52
C GLU A 78 8.04 5.56 4.66
N GLN A 79 9.37 5.58 4.74
CA GLN A 79 10.15 6.82 4.82
C GLN A 79 10.43 7.41 3.44
N SER A 80 10.05 6.74 2.37
CA SER A 80 10.20 7.22 0.99
C SER A 80 11.63 7.63 0.65
N LYS A 81 12.61 6.89 1.16
CA LYS A 81 14.04 7.19 0.92
C LYS A 81 14.43 6.90 -0.51
N GLU A 82 15.29 7.73 -1.06
CA GLU A 82 15.94 7.43 -2.33
C GLU A 82 16.96 6.30 -2.16
N THR A 83 16.99 5.35 -3.09
CA THR A 83 17.89 4.19 -3.04
C THR A 83 19.33 4.57 -3.37
N PHE A 84 20.31 3.94 -2.70
CA PHE A 84 21.74 4.18 -2.94
C PHE A 84 22.26 3.49 -4.22
N TYR A 85 21.52 2.56 -4.76
CA TYR A 85 21.92 1.71 -5.88
C TYR A 85 21.18 1.99 -7.18
N ARG A 86 20.50 3.13 -7.29
CA ARG A 86 19.70 3.46 -8.47
C ARG A 86 20.48 3.48 -9.80
N SER A 87 21.78 3.74 -9.77
CA SER A 87 22.64 3.66 -10.95
C SER A 87 23.25 2.27 -11.20
N LYS A 88 22.93 1.28 -10.36
CA LYS A 88 23.53 -0.04 -10.37
C LYS A 88 22.57 -1.16 -10.76
N VAL A 89 21.29 -0.85 -10.94
CA VAL A 89 20.23 -1.80 -11.27
C VAL A 89 19.49 -1.39 -12.54
N GLY A 90 18.71 -2.30 -13.13
CA GLY A 90 17.96 -2.04 -14.36
C GLY A 90 16.68 -1.27 -14.12
N ALA A 91 15.89 -1.66 -13.09
CA ALA A 91 14.65 -1.01 -12.70
C ALA A 91 14.39 -1.13 -11.21
N ILE A 92 13.50 -0.28 -10.70
CA ILE A 92 13.04 -0.30 -9.31
C ILE A 92 11.52 -0.24 -9.31
N PHE A 93 10.87 -1.24 -8.71
CA PHE A 93 9.45 -1.23 -8.36
C PHE A 93 9.31 -0.97 -6.87
N ARG A 94 8.42 -0.07 -6.47
CA ARG A 94 8.25 0.23 -5.04
C ARG A 94 6.83 0.62 -4.67
N CYS A 95 6.43 0.25 -3.45
CA CYS A 95 5.11 0.50 -2.93
C CYS A 95 4.90 1.94 -2.44
N TYR A 96 5.96 2.67 -2.16
CA TYR A 96 5.88 4.02 -1.63
C TYR A 96 6.68 4.99 -2.50
N PRO A 97 6.15 6.18 -2.78
CA PRO A 97 6.84 7.16 -3.63
C PRO A 97 8.17 7.61 -3.00
N THR A 98 9.13 8.01 -3.84
CA THR A 98 10.44 8.50 -3.38
C THR A 98 10.38 9.92 -2.83
N PHE A 99 9.35 10.67 -3.19
CA PHE A 99 9.17 12.02 -2.67
C PHE A 99 8.24 11.98 -1.45
N PRO A 100 8.56 12.73 -0.36
CA PRO A 100 7.75 12.72 0.84
C PRO A 100 6.35 13.29 0.58
N SER A 101 5.39 12.42 0.31
CA SER A 101 3.96 12.76 0.31
C SER A 101 3.40 12.92 1.74
N HIS A 102 4.28 13.05 2.73
CA HIS A 102 3.93 13.22 4.14
C HIS A 102 3.17 14.52 4.40
N LEU A 103 3.34 15.54 3.54
CA LEU A 103 2.61 16.82 3.65
C LEU A 103 1.19 16.77 3.07
N ASP A 104 0.85 15.72 2.33
CA ASP A 104 -0.50 15.58 1.79
C ASP A 104 -1.50 15.45 2.97
N GLY A 105 -2.56 16.25 2.97
CA GLY A 105 -3.56 16.29 4.04
C GLY A 105 -3.21 17.13 5.28
N VAL A 106 -1.99 17.66 5.39
CA VAL A 106 -1.56 18.46 6.57
C VAL A 106 -2.30 19.82 6.67
N HIS A 107 -2.99 20.23 5.62
CA HIS A 107 -3.69 21.53 5.59
C HIS A 107 -4.81 21.64 6.64
N GLY A 108 -5.49 20.53 6.97
CA GLY A 108 -6.53 20.47 7.98
C GLY A 108 -6.04 20.58 9.42
N PHE A 109 -4.73 20.46 9.67
CA PHE A 109 -4.21 20.48 11.03
C PHE A 109 -4.17 21.89 11.63
N LYS A 110 -4.34 21.98 12.95
CA LYS A 110 -4.12 23.22 13.72
C LYS A 110 -2.70 23.76 13.49
N PRO A 111 -2.45 25.08 13.55
CA PRO A 111 -1.14 25.66 13.20
C PRO A 111 0.06 25.01 13.90
N ILE A 112 -0.04 24.72 15.20
CA ILE A 112 1.03 24.06 15.96
C ILE A 112 1.31 22.63 15.45
N HIS A 113 0.27 21.90 15.05
CA HIS A 113 0.41 20.56 14.50
C HIS A 113 1.02 20.60 13.10
N ARG A 114 0.68 21.60 12.28
CA ARG A 114 1.31 21.82 10.96
C ARG A 114 2.80 22.05 11.10
N LEU A 115 3.23 22.88 12.06
CA LEU A 115 4.64 23.14 12.31
C LEU A 115 5.39 21.86 12.70
N GLY A 116 4.81 21.08 13.63
CA GLY A 116 5.38 19.80 14.04
C GLY A 116 5.43 18.77 12.90
N ALA A 117 4.36 18.66 12.11
CA ALA A 117 4.31 17.80 10.94
C ALA A 117 5.34 18.21 9.89
N SER A 118 5.48 19.51 9.61
CA SER A 118 6.49 20.05 8.68
C SER A 118 7.91 19.73 9.14
N TYR A 119 8.19 19.84 10.45
CA TYR A 119 9.47 19.45 11.01
C TYR A 119 9.77 17.96 10.80
N VAL A 120 8.80 17.09 11.08
CA VAL A 120 8.95 15.63 10.88
C VAL A 120 9.25 15.32 9.41
N VAL A 121 8.50 15.94 8.49
CA VAL A 121 8.71 15.76 7.05
C VAL A 121 10.09 16.28 6.62
N ALA A 122 10.50 17.45 7.07
CA ALA A 122 11.82 18.00 6.76
C ALA A 122 12.95 17.09 7.28
N ARG A 123 12.81 16.57 8.49
CA ARG A 123 13.75 15.60 9.05
C ARG A 123 13.86 14.34 8.19
N ASP A 124 12.72 13.76 7.80
CA ASP A 124 12.70 12.52 7.02
C ASP A 124 13.19 12.77 5.58
N PHE A 125 12.92 13.95 5.03
CA PHE A 125 13.54 14.40 3.78
C PHE A 125 15.07 14.48 3.89
N LEU A 126 15.61 15.05 4.96
CA LEU A 126 17.06 15.12 5.18
C LEU A 126 17.68 13.72 5.35
N ARG A 127 16.98 12.79 6.02
CA ARG A 127 17.43 11.40 6.14
C ARG A 127 17.57 10.70 4.78
N GLY A 128 16.77 11.06 3.79
CA GLY A 128 16.87 10.57 2.40
C GLY A 128 17.93 11.29 1.54
N ALA A 129 18.56 12.36 2.05
CA ALA A 129 19.51 13.17 1.28
C ALA A 129 20.72 12.37 0.73
N PRO A 130 21.33 11.42 1.44
CA PRO A 130 22.46 10.65 0.91
C PRO A 130 22.13 9.89 -0.37
N GLY A 131 20.95 9.26 -0.46
CA GLY A 131 20.50 8.56 -1.67
C GLY A 131 20.28 9.53 -2.84
N ARG A 132 19.63 10.69 -2.58
CA ARG A 132 19.44 11.75 -3.59
C ARG A 132 20.76 12.30 -4.11
N LEU A 133 21.73 12.53 -3.23
CA LEU A 133 23.05 13.00 -3.61
C LEU A 133 23.76 11.98 -4.51
N ARG A 134 23.71 10.70 -4.19
CA ARG A 134 24.28 9.64 -5.03
C ARG A 134 23.61 9.56 -6.41
N THR A 135 22.29 9.69 -6.45
CA THR A 135 21.56 9.75 -7.72
C THR A 135 21.97 10.97 -8.55
N LEU A 136 22.15 12.13 -7.91
CA LEU A 136 22.63 13.33 -8.58
C LEU A 136 24.06 13.17 -9.11
N GLN A 137 24.97 12.64 -8.29
CA GLN A 137 26.35 12.35 -8.71
C GLN A 137 26.39 11.40 -9.92
N ALA A 138 25.57 10.35 -9.90
CA ALA A 138 25.45 9.43 -11.02
C ALA A 138 24.95 10.12 -12.30
N LYS A 139 23.95 11.01 -12.19
CA LYS A 139 23.45 11.82 -13.31
C LYS A 139 24.53 12.73 -13.89
N VAL A 140 25.28 13.44 -13.02
CA VAL A 140 26.40 14.30 -13.44
C VAL A 140 27.48 13.45 -14.13
N GLY A 141 27.75 12.25 -13.59
CA GLY A 141 28.68 11.28 -14.20
C GLY A 141 28.13 10.57 -15.44
N ARG A 142 26.96 10.97 -15.97
CA ARG A 142 26.30 10.38 -17.14
C ARG A 142 26.05 8.88 -17.02
N GLN A 143 25.91 8.36 -15.82
CA GLN A 143 25.55 6.97 -15.60
C GLN A 143 24.05 6.76 -15.92
N LYS A 144 23.70 5.57 -16.37
CA LYS A 144 22.29 5.18 -16.54
C LYS A 144 21.64 5.13 -15.16
N ILE A 145 20.50 5.78 -15.02
CA ILE A 145 19.71 5.80 -13.79
C ILE A 145 18.46 4.95 -13.99
N ALA A 146 18.29 3.95 -13.14
CA ALA A 146 17.13 3.08 -13.18
C ALA A 146 15.84 3.89 -13.01
N PRO A 147 14.81 3.66 -13.82
CA PRO A 147 13.48 4.21 -13.58
C PRO A 147 12.91 3.62 -12.30
N ILE A 148 12.00 4.38 -11.69
CA ILE A 148 11.24 3.95 -10.52
C ILE A 148 9.78 3.87 -10.95
N PHE A 149 9.17 2.73 -10.71
CA PHE A 149 7.77 2.46 -10.95
C PHE A 149 7.07 2.27 -9.62
N GLU A 150 5.94 2.94 -9.43
CA GLU A 150 5.10 2.76 -8.26
C GLU A 150 4.20 1.54 -8.49
N ILE A 151 4.12 0.71 -7.47
CA ILE A 151 3.25 -0.46 -7.41
C ILE A 151 2.41 -0.39 -6.12
N PRO A 152 1.18 -0.91 -6.11
CA PRO A 152 0.33 -0.83 -4.94
C PRO A 152 0.89 -1.66 -3.79
N ILE A 153 0.57 -1.27 -2.56
CA ILE A 153 0.92 -2.08 -1.38
C ILE A 153 -0.03 -3.28 -1.22
N GLY A 154 -1.19 -3.24 -1.88
CA GLY A 154 -2.18 -4.30 -1.85
C GLY A 154 -2.75 -4.59 -0.46
N TYR A 155 -2.83 -5.85 -0.10
CA TYR A 155 -3.36 -6.34 1.16
C TYR A 155 -2.30 -7.10 1.96
N HIS A 156 -2.49 -7.09 3.28
CA HIS A 156 -1.62 -7.83 4.20
C HIS A 156 -2.21 -9.20 4.56
N ALA A 157 -3.54 -9.27 4.73
CA ALA A 157 -4.23 -10.51 5.06
C ALA A 157 -4.60 -11.29 3.78
N HIS A 158 -4.35 -12.59 3.75
CA HIS A 158 -4.61 -13.46 2.62
C HIS A 158 -5.74 -14.48 2.85
N ASP A 159 -6.31 -14.48 4.06
CA ASP A 159 -7.38 -15.41 4.38
C ASP A 159 -8.60 -15.18 3.50
N THR A 160 -9.21 -16.28 3.07
CA THR A 160 -10.48 -16.23 2.37
C THR A 160 -11.60 -16.06 3.39
N VAL A 161 -12.33 -14.96 3.26
CA VAL A 161 -13.55 -14.72 4.03
C VAL A 161 -14.72 -14.85 3.07
N ASP A 162 -15.80 -15.47 3.51
CA ASP A 162 -17.01 -15.58 2.69
C ASP A 162 -17.55 -14.19 2.36
N PHE A 163 -17.81 -13.95 1.08
CA PHE A 163 -18.29 -12.64 0.63
C PHE A 163 -19.68 -12.36 1.21
N ILE A 164 -19.81 -11.22 1.90
CA ILE A 164 -21.09 -10.74 2.41
C ILE A 164 -21.68 -9.74 1.41
N PRO A 165 -22.85 -10.02 0.81
CA PRO A 165 -23.54 -9.08 -0.06
C PRO A 165 -23.73 -7.72 0.61
N PHE A 166 -23.60 -6.66 -0.16
CA PHE A 166 -23.59 -5.29 0.39
C PHE A 166 -24.85 -4.97 1.21
N GLU A 167 -26.01 -5.43 0.74
CA GLU A 167 -27.30 -5.22 1.39
C GLU A 167 -27.42 -5.95 2.75
N MET A 168 -26.64 -7.02 2.95
CA MET A 168 -26.64 -7.83 4.17
C MET A 168 -25.63 -7.35 5.22
N ARG A 169 -24.82 -6.34 4.90
CA ARG A 169 -23.80 -5.83 5.82
C ARG A 169 -24.45 -5.13 7.02
N GLU A 170 -24.01 -5.51 8.20
CA GLU A 170 -24.62 -5.07 9.45
C GLU A 170 -24.08 -3.72 9.92
N TRP A 171 -22.80 -3.43 9.66
CA TRP A 171 -22.15 -2.22 10.14
C TRP A 171 -22.13 -1.13 9.06
N ASP A 172 -22.36 0.11 9.47
CA ASP A 172 -22.26 1.23 8.56
C ASP A 172 -20.79 1.58 8.31
N ALA A 173 -19.98 1.60 9.36
CA ALA A 173 -18.54 1.83 9.20
C ALA A 173 -17.70 0.93 10.11
N PHE A 174 -16.43 0.79 9.75
CA PHE A 174 -15.46 -0.05 10.45
C PHE A 174 -14.12 0.67 10.62
N PHE A 175 -13.53 0.50 11.80
CA PHE A 175 -12.14 0.81 12.06
C PHE A 175 -11.52 -0.19 13.03
N CYS A 176 -10.42 -0.81 12.64
CA CYS A 176 -9.57 -1.59 13.55
C CYS A 176 -8.11 -1.20 13.36
N GLY A 177 -7.43 -0.79 14.41
CA GLY A 177 -6.00 -0.49 14.35
C GLY A 177 -5.50 0.47 15.41
N SER A 178 -4.20 0.75 15.35
CA SER A 178 -3.56 1.61 16.35
C SER A 178 -3.90 3.08 16.15
N ILE A 179 -4.22 3.76 17.24
CA ILE A 179 -4.44 5.22 17.27
C ILE A 179 -3.13 5.97 17.46
N SER A 180 -2.26 5.48 18.33
CA SER A 180 -0.98 6.12 18.61
C SER A 180 0.14 5.08 18.58
N HIS A 181 1.21 5.36 17.86
CA HIS A 181 2.46 4.58 17.90
C HIS A 181 3.44 5.19 18.92
N LEU A 182 2.95 5.47 20.11
CA LEU A 182 3.79 5.96 21.19
C LEU A 182 4.57 4.77 21.75
N ARG A 183 5.82 4.61 21.36
CA ARG A 183 6.77 3.77 22.10
C ARG A 183 7.06 4.50 23.40
N LYS A 184 6.54 4.00 24.52
CA LYS A 184 6.90 4.50 25.86
C LYS A 184 8.43 4.52 25.98
N ASN A 185 8.98 5.63 26.46
CA ASN A 185 10.41 5.85 26.68
C ASN A 185 11.30 5.99 25.42
N SER A 186 10.73 6.35 24.27
CA SER A 186 11.55 6.73 23.10
C SER A 186 11.90 8.22 23.15
N PRO A 187 13.16 8.64 22.83
CA PRO A 187 13.50 10.06 22.66
C PRO A 187 12.61 10.77 21.64
N ASP A 188 12.05 10.02 20.70
CA ASP A 188 11.13 10.50 19.68
C ASP A 188 9.67 10.59 20.15
N GLU A 189 9.35 10.29 21.42
CA GLU A 189 7.96 10.23 21.91
C GLU A 189 7.22 11.56 21.74
N ILE A 190 7.89 12.67 22.02
CA ILE A 190 7.30 14.01 21.86
C ILE A 190 7.03 14.28 20.37
N LEU A 191 7.99 13.95 19.51
CA LEU A 191 7.85 14.14 18.06
C LEU A 191 6.85 13.19 17.43
N ALA A 192 6.67 11.99 18.00
CA ALA A 192 5.68 11.04 17.51
C ALA A 192 4.24 11.58 17.60
N LYS A 193 3.95 12.46 18.55
CA LYS A 193 2.65 13.13 18.69
C LYS A 193 2.34 14.08 17.53
N PHE A 194 3.38 14.61 16.87
CA PHE A 194 3.25 15.53 15.75
C PHE A 194 3.32 14.84 14.37
N ARG A 195 3.47 13.51 14.32
CA ARG A 195 3.44 12.81 13.05
C ARG A 195 2.04 12.92 12.44
N PRO A 196 1.94 13.23 11.14
CA PRO A 196 0.65 13.32 10.46
C PRO A 196 -0.25 12.10 10.69
N LYS A 197 0.34 10.90 10.66
CA LYS A 197 -0.35 9.64 11.00
C LYS A 197 -1.04 9.65 12.37
N SER A 198 -0.37 10.14 13.40
CA SER A 198 -0.91 10.16 14.76
C SER A 198 -2.00 11.23 14.91
N LEU A 199 -1.77 12.39 14.31
CA LEU A 199 -2.72 13.51 14.36
C LEU A 199 -4.03 13.15 13.67
N GLU A 200 -3.96 12.63 12.45
CA GLU A 200 -5.15 12.26 11.68
C GLU A 200 -5.96 11.14 12.38
N ARG A 201 -5.29 10.16 12.96
CA ARG A 201 -5.96 9.07 13.68
C ARG A 201 -6.64 9.52 14.96
N LEU A 202 -6.08 10.52 15.65
CA LEU A 202 -6.72 11.12 16.82
C LEU A 202 -7.94 11.95 16.41
N GLN A 203 -7.88 12.69 15.32
CA GLN A 203 -9.02 13.43 14.76
C GLN A 203 -10.12 12.45 14.32
N MET A 204 -9.78 11.39 13.58
CA MET A 204 -10.73 10.34 13.21
C MET A 204 -11.41 9.74 14.46
N LYS A 205 -10.64 9.41 15.52
CA LYS A 205 -11.23 8.88 16.75
C LYS A 205 -12.24 9.84 17.35
N ALA A 206 -11.90 11.13 17.44
CA ALA A 206 -12.84 12.14 17.96
C ALA A 206 -14.10 12.26 17.09
N ALA A 207 -13.95 12.22 15.78
CA ALA A 207 -15.06 12.25 14.84
C ALA A 207 -15.97 11.03 14.96
N ILE A 208 -15.41 9.82 15.19
CA ILE A 208 -16.20 8.62 15.46
C ILE A 208 -17.06 8.80 16.72
N GLU A 209 -16.48 9.28 17.82
CA GLU A 209 -17.21 9.48 19.08
C GLU A 209 -18.32 10.53 18.87
N GLN A 210 -18.03 11.64 18.20
CA GLN A 210 -19.01 12.67 17.85
C GLN A 210 -20.15 12.10 16.99
N THR A 211 -19.83 11.33 15.94
CA THR A 211 -20.83 10.71 15.06
C THR A 211 -21.81 9.84 15.86
N LEU A 212 -21.30 9.04 16.81
CA LEU A 212 -22.14 8.17 17.63
C LEU A 212 -22.99 8.92 18.65
N GLU A 213 -22.57 10.12 19.05
CA GLU A 213 -23.37 11.01 19.93
C GLU A 213 -24.49 11.71 19.14
N GLU A 214 -24.19 12.18 17.92
CA GLU A 214 -25.12 12.92 17.06
C GLU A 214 -26.11 11.99 16.34
N HIS A 215 -25.66 10.78 15.93
CA HIS A 215 -26.41 9.81 15.16
C HIS A 215 -26.35 8.42 15.79
N PRO A 216 -27.10 8.16 16.89
CA PRO A 216 -27.09 6.89 17.61
C PRO A 216 -27.59 5.70 16.79
N GLU A 217 -28.26 5.94 15.67
CA GLU A 217 -28.66 4.91 14.69
C GLU A 217 -27.49 4.40 13.84
N VAL A 218 -26.41 5.18 13.67
CA VAL A 218 -25.22 4.81 12.90
C VAL A 218 -24.41 3.78 13.69
N ARG A 219 -24.12 2.65 13.06
CA ARG A 219 -23.40 1.54 13.67
C ARG A 219 -21.96 1.52 13.19
N ILE A 220 -21.01 1.85 14.09
CA ILE A 220 -19.57 1.82 13.80
C ILE A 220 -18.90 0.74 14.63
N ASP A 221 -18.40 -0.34 13.99
CA ASP A 221 -17.51 -1.30 14.67
C ASP A 221 -16.11 -0.69 14.79
N ARG A 222 -15.66 -0.46 16.02
CA ARG A 222 -14.36 0.15 16.27
C ARG A 222 -13.53 -0.64 17.28
N SER A 223 -12.29 -0.89 16.92
CA SER A 223 -11.31 -1.53 17.78
C SER A 223 -10.00 -0.77 17.75
N TYR A 224 -9.60 -0.22 18.87
CA TYR A 224 -8.36 0.54 19.01
C TYR A 224 -7.27 -0.33 19.64
N THR A 225 -6.15 -0.48 18.94
CA THR A 225 -5.00 -1.24 19.41
C THR A 225 -3.84 -0.31 19.81
N ALA A 226 -2.97 -0.76 20.71
CA ALA A 226 -1.80 -0.01 21.11
C ALA A 226 -0.69 -0.08 20.05
N SER A 227 -0.61 -1.17 19.29
CA SER A 227 0.36 -1.35 18.21
C SER A 227 -0.23 -2.06 16.99
N PHE A 228 0.46 -1.97 15.86
CA PHE A 228 0.08 -2.70 14.64
C PHE A 228 0.15 -4.22 14.84
N ASN A 229 1.14 -4.69 15.59
CA ASN A 229 1.36 -6.12 15.79
C ASN A 229 0.28 -6.79 16.67
N GLU A 230 -0.34 -6.04 17.59
CA GLU A 230 -1.45 -6.57 18.40
C GLU A 230 -2.68 -6.90 17.55
N SER A 231 -2.90 -6.15 16.47
CA SER A 231 -4.02 -6.41 15.55
C SER A 231 -3.80 -7.63 14.67
N ILE A 232 -2.54 -8.01 14.41
CA ILE A 232 -2.18 -9.13 13.55
C ILE A 232 -2.28 -10.46 14.32
N ALA A 233 -1.84 -10.49 15.58
CA ALA A 233 -1.67 -11.74 16.31
C ALA A 233 -2.99 -12.39 16.75
N SER A 234 -4.08 -11.62 16.94
CA SER A 234 -5.30 -12.16 17.54
C SER A 234 -6.45 -12.46 16.59
N SER A 235 -6.47 -11.96 15.35
CA SER A 235 -7.50 -12.31 14.39
C SER A 235 -7.42 -11.54 13.05
N GLN A 236 -6.54 -11.89 12.15
CA GLN A 236 -6.65 -11.42 10.75
C GLN A 236 -8.02 -11.75 10.18
N GLN A 237 -8.51 -12.95 10.43
CA GLN A 237 -9.83 -13.39 10.00
C GLN A 237 -10.94 -12.50 10.57
N SER A 238 -10.95 -12.24 11.89
CA SER A 238 -11.93 -11.33 12.51
C SER A 238 -11.84 -9.90 11.97
N TYR A 239 -10.64 -9.41 11.64
CA TYR A 239 -10.48 -8.11 11.00
C TYR A 239 -11.14 -8.06 9.61
N LEU A 240 -10.91 -9.09 8.78
CA LEU A 240 -11.49 -9.18 7.44
C LEU A 240 -13.01 -9.39 7.48
N GLU A 241 -13.49 -10.26 8.39
CA GLU A 241 -14.93 -10.47 8.60
C GLU A 241 -15.64 -9.17 8.96
N LYS A 242 -15.09 -8.38 9.88
CA LYS A 242 -15.63 -7.09 10.29
C LYS A 242 -15.58 -6.07 9.14
N MET A 243 -14.48 -6.01 8.40
CA MET A 243 -14.38 -5.14 7.23
C MET A 243 -15.44 -5.51 6.20
N MET A 244 -15.57 -6.80 5.87
CA MET A 244 -16.53 -7.28 4.87
C MET A 244 -17.98 -7.10 5.32
N ASN A 245 -18.24 -7.16 6.63
CA ASN A 245 -19.58 -6.92 7.20
C ASN A 245 -19.89 -5.42 7.41
N SER A 246 -19.05 -4.52 6.83
CA SER A 246 -19.20 -3.07 6.95
C SER A 246 -19.36 -2.42 5.56
N ARG A 247 -20.18 -1.36 5.48
CA ARG A 247 -20.36 -0.59 4.25
C ARG A 247 -19.17 0.32 3.97
N PHE A 248 -18.65 0.96 5.01
CA PHE A 248 -17.51 1.86 4.91
C PHE A 248 -16.32 1.36 5.74
N SER A 249 -15.11 1.65 5.25
CA SER A 249 -13.86 1.47 5.99
C SER A 249 -13.23 2.84 6.26
N LEU A 250 -13.07 3.18 7.54
CA LEU A 250 -12.38 4.41 7.90
C LEU A 250 -10.87 4.21 7.69
N ALA A 251 -10.33 4.90 6.71
CA ALA A 251 -8.97 4.70 6.20
C ALA A 251 -8.06 5.92 6.48
N PRO A 252 -7.74 6.23 7.75
CA PRO A 252 -6.78 7.27 8.06
C PRO A 252 -5.41 6.88 7.53
N ARG A 253 -4.62 7.87 7.15
CA ARG A 253 -3.29 7.66 6.58
C ARG A 253 -2.35 6.84 7.46
N GLY A 254 -1.36 6.23 6.82
CA GLY A 254 -0.16 5.69 7.42
C GLY A 254 0.93 6.75 7.62
N GLY A 255 2.18 6.37 7.58
CA GLY A 255 3.32 7.29 7.47
C GLY A 255 3.18 8.16 6.22
N VAL A 256 2.76 7.58 5.13
CA VAL A 256 2.30 8.20 3.87
C VAL A 256 0.82 7.89 3.66
N PRO A 257 0.14 8.48 2.65
CA PRO A 257 -1.27 8.20 2.36
C PRO A 257 -1.59 6.72 2.08
N HIS A 258 -0.60 5.94 1.63
CA HIS A 258 -0.77 4.52 1.31
C HIS A 258 -0.99 3.69 2.58
N THR A 259 -2.09 2.96 2.64
CA THR A 259 -2.40 2.02 3.73
C THR A 259 -3.02 0.74 3.18
N TYR A 260 -2.66 -0.41 3.76
CA TYR A 260 -3.30 -1.69 3.42
C TYR A 260 -4.82 -1.61 3.50
N ARG A 261 -5.35 -0.98 4.55
CA ARG A 261 -6.80 -0.85 4.75
C ARG A 261 -7.53 -0.22 3.58
N PHE A 262 -6.92 0.75 2.91
CA PHE A 262 -7.51 1.37 1.72
C PHE A 262 -7.68 0.34 0.59
N PHE A 263 -6.64 -0.42 0.30
CA PHE A 263 -6.64 -1.42 -0.77
C PHE A 263 -7.48 -2.65 -0.39
N GLU A 264 -7.41 -3.09 0.87
CA GLU A 264 -8.26 -4.17 1.38
C GLU A 264 -9.74 -3.81 1.30
N ALA A 265 -10.10 -2.58 1.64
CA ALA A 265 -11.48 -2.10 1.52
C ALA A 265 -11.98 -2.20 0.07
N LEU A 266 -11.23 -1.71 -0.90
CA LEU A 266 -11.60 -1.78 -2.31
C LEU A 266 -11.73 -3.25 -2.79
N ARG A 267 -10.83 -4.13 -2.35
CA ARG A 267 -10.86 -5.56 -2.67
C ARG A 267 -12.15 -6.24 -2.25
N TYR A 268 -12.72 -5.84 -1.12
CA TYR A 268 -13.95 -6.42 -0.58
C TYR A 268 -15.20 -5.57 -0.87
N GLY A 269 -15.09 -4.53 -1.68
CA GLY A 269 -16.18 -3.61 -1.98
C GLY A 269 -16.67 -2.82 -0.76
N THR A 270 -15.84 -2.70 0.27
CA THR A 270 -16.06 -1.77 1.37
C THR A 270 -15.56 -0.41 0.93
N ILE A 271 -16.35 0.63 1.13
CA ILE A 271 -16.04 1.97 0.59
C ILE A 271 -15.06 2.68 1.52
N PRO A 272 -13.81 3.01 1.06
CA PRO A 272 -12.87 3.74 1.90
C PRO A 272 -13.34 5.18 2.17
N ILE A 273 -13.24 5.63 3.43
CA ILE A 273 -13.45 7.02 3.84
C ILE A 273 -12.19 7.57 4.49
N GLY A 274 -11.75 8.77 4.11
CA GLY A 274 -10.62 9.45 4.73
C GLY A 274 -10.34 10.84 4.15
N GLU A 275 -9.36 11.55 4.73
CA GLU A 275 -8.93 12.86 4.25
C GLU A 275 -7.91 12.74 3.11
N THR A 276 -7.01 11.78 3.21
CA THR A 276 -5.82 11.68 2.37
C THR A 276 -5.70 10.31 1.74
N PHE A 277 -5.59 10.28 0.43
CA PHE A 277 -5.45 9.05 -0.36
C PHE A 277 -4.21 9.10 -1.25
N PRO A 278 -3.65 7.94 -1.65
CA PRO A 278 -2.55 7.89 -2.60
C PRO A 278 -2.90 8.59 -3.92
N LYS A 279 -1.94 9.31 -4.51
CA LYS A 279 -2.15 9.91 -5.85
C LYS A 279 -2.22 8.86 -6.95
N SER A 280 -1.56 7.73 -6.75
CA SER A 280 -1.56 6.59 -7.68
C SER A 280 -2.93 5.91 -7.82
N VAL A 281 -3.87 6.17 -6.91
CA VAL A 281 -5.23 5.62 -6.96
C VAL A 281 -6.27 6.62 -7.47
N GLU A 282 -5.85 7.58 -8.28
CA GLU A 282 -6.76 8.51 -8.94
C GLU A 282 -7.80 7.73 -9.75
N GLY A 283 -9.09 8.02 -9.53
CA GLY A 283 -10.20 7.27 -10.14
C GLY A 283 -10.72 6.09 -9.30
N ALA A 284 -10.07 5.72 -8.20
CA ALA A 284 -10.65 4.75 -7.26
C ALA A 284 -11.91 5.32 -6.60
N PRO A 285 -12.93 4.50 -6.37
CA PRO A 285 -14.14 4.94 -5.67
C PRO A 285 -13.87 4.99 -4.16
N PHE A 286 -13.79 6.20 -3.63
CA PHE A 286 -13.65 6.46 -2.21
C PHE A 286 -14.37 7.76 -1.83
N VAL A 287 -14.66 7.92 -0.55
CA VAL A 287 -15.25 9.12 0.01
C VAL A 287 -14.16 9.98 0.63
N ARG A 288 -13.91 11.15 0.05
CA ARG A 288 -12.92 12.09 0.56
C ARG A 288 -13.56 13.10 1.51
N LEU A 289 -13.11 13.09 2.75
CA LEU A 289 -13.42 14.14 3.72
C LEU A 289 -12.48 15.35 3.51
N ARG A 290 -12.96 16.56 3.75
CA ARG A 290 -12.09 17.74 3.87
C ARG A 290 -11.32 17.69 5.18
N GLN A 291 -11.99 17.25 6.24
CA GLN A 291 -11.49 17.03 7.58
C GLN A 291 -12.34 15.94 8.27
N TRP A 292 -11.77 15.27 9.27
CA TRP A 292 -12.49 14.20 9.97
C TRP A 292 -13.75 14.70 10.68
N ASP A 293 -13.82 15.98 11.05
CA ASP A 293 -15.02 16.58 11.66
C ASP A 293 -16.26 16.52 10.71
N ASP A 294 -16.04 16.38 9.39
CA ASP A 294 -17.12 16.20 8.42
C ASP A 294 -17.69 14.76 8.38
N LEU A 295 -17.16 13.81 9.18
CA LEU A 295 -17.55 12.40 9.11
C LEU A 295 -19.01 12.16 9.40
N SER A 296 -19.54 12.79 10.45
CA SER A 296 -20.92 12.65 10.92
C SER A 296 -21.93 12.99 9.81
N GLU A 297 -21.81 14.18 9.25
CA GLU A 297 -22.68 14.67 8.15
C GLU A 297 -22.52 13.80 6.91
N THR A 298 -21.27 13.44 6.55
CA THR A 298 -20.99 12.63 5.35
C THR A 298 -21.60 11.25 5.45
N LEU A 299 -21.46 10.57 6.60
CA LEU A 299 -22.05 9.24 6.81
C LEU A 299 -23.57 9.29 6.77
N SER A 300 -24.19 10.25 7.47
CA SER A 300 -25.65 10.42 7.48
C SER A 300 -26.20 10.56 6.06
N HIS A 301 -25.65 11.49 5.28
CA HIS A 301 -26.08 11.70 3.89
C HIS A 301 -25.91 10.47 2.99
N LEU A 302 -24.76 9.78 3.10
CA LEU A 302 -24.51 8.62 2.25
C LEU A 302 -25.40 7.43 2.62
N LEU A 303 -25.69 7.23 3.91
CA LEU A 303 -26.55 6.13 4.36
C LEU A 303 -28.01 6.28 3.93
N GLU A 304 -28.47 7.51 3.67
CA GLU A 304 -29.79 7.79 3.10
C GLU A 304 -29.86 7.45 1.60
N ASP A 305 -28.73 7.57 0.86
CA ASP A 305 -28.68 7.31 -0.59
C ASP A 305 -28.20 5.87 -0.89
N ARG A 306 -29.11 4.91 -0.75
CA ARG A 306 -28.81 3.49 -0.99
C ARG A 306 -28.37 3.20 -2.42
N ALA A 307 -28.86 3.95 -3.41
CA ALA A 307 -28.49 3.75 -4.81
C ALA A 307 -27.00 4.15 -5.01
N ARG A 308 -26.62 5.28 -4.48
CA ARG A 308 -25.24 5.77 -4.51
C ARG A 308 -24.27 4.84 -3.76
N LEU A 309 -24.68 4.32 -2.62
CA LEU A 309 -23.89 3.35 -1.86
C LEU A 309 -23.62 2.09 -2.65
N LYS A 310 -24.65 1.55 -3.30
CA LYS A 310 -24.52 0.35 -4.13
C LYS A 310 -23.59 0.62 -5.32
N GLU A 311 -23.75 1.74 -5.99
CA GLU A 311 -22.84 2.15 -7.08
C GLU A 311 -21.38 2.25 -6.61
N LEU A 312 -21.12 2.86 -5.47
CA LEU A 312 -19.77 2.96 -4.91
C LEU A 312 -19.17 1.57 -4.59
N HIS A 313 -19.97 0.67 -4.04
CA HIS A 313 -19.58 -0.69 -3.76
C HIS A 313 -19.19 -1.47 -5.03
N GLU A 314 -20.06 -1.44 -6.05
CA GLU A 314 -19.82 -2.11 -7.33
C GLU A 314 -18.58 -1.55 -8.04
N ASN A 315 -18.44 -0.21 -8.00
CA ASN A 315 -17.28 0.46 -8.55
C ASN A 315 -15.98 0.08 -7.78
N ALA A 316 -16.04 -0.12 -6.46
CA ALA A 316 -14.87 -0.53 -5.67
C ALA A 316 -14.37 -1.90 -6.09
N LEU A 317 -15.26 -2.88 -6.22
CA LEU A 317 -14.92 -4.22 -6.71
C LEU A 317 -14.36 -4.19 -8.13
N THR A 318 -15.04 -3.49 -9.04
CA THR A 318 -14.61 -3.36 -10.44
C THR A 318 -13.24 -2.68 -10.54
N TRP A 319 -13.03 -1.61 -9.77
CA TRP A 319 -11.75 -0.92 -9.77
C TRP A 319 -10.62 -1.83 -9.27
N TRP A 320 -10.85 -2.58 -8.18
CA TRP A 320 -9.86 -3.54 -7.70
C TRP A 320 -9.52 -4.58 -8.77
N GLU A 321 -10.53 -5.21 -9.36
CA GLU A 321 -10.33 -6.25 -10.37
C GLU A 321 -9.60 -5.76 -11.61
N THR A 322 -9.84 -4.50 -12.02
CA THR A 322 -9.29 -3.94 -13.26
C THR A 322 -7.99 -3.17 -13.08
N GLN A 323 -7.67 -2.71 -11.86
CA GLN A 323 -6.50 -1.87 -11.62
C GLN A 323 -5.47 -2.51 -10.69
N GLU A 324 -5.91 -3.23 -9.65
CA GLU A 324 -5.01 -3.64 -8.58
C GLU A 324 -5.02 -5.15 -8.30
N ALA A 325 -5.82 -5.94 -8.99
CA ALA A 325 -5.72 -7.40 -8.92
C ALA A 325 -4.30 -7.86 -9.29
N GLU A 326 -3.82 -8.90 -8.65
CA GLU A 326 -2.43 -9.36 -8.71
C GLU A 326 -1.96 -9.62 -10.15
N GLU A 327 -2.83 -10.21 -10.96
CA GLU A 327 -2.54 -10.46 -12.37
C GLU A 327 -2.43 -9.16 -13.19
N VAL A 328 -3.27 -8.16 -12.90
CA VAL A 328 -3.25 -6.85 -13.57
C VAL A 328 -1.96 -6.12 -13.26
N VAL A 329 -1.57 -6.09 -11.99
CA VAL A 329 -0.31 -5.47 -11.57
C VAL A 329 0.90 -6.20 -12.17
N ALA A 330 0.88 -7.53 -12.21
CA ALA A 330 1.93 -8.32 -12.84
C ALA A 330 2.06 -8.00 -14.34
N ARG A 331 0.95 -7.86 -15.08
CA ARG A 331 0.95 -7.46 -16.49
C ARG A 331 1.50 -6.03 -16.68
N ARG A 332 1.13 -5.09 -15.79
CA ARG A 332 1.66 -3.72 -15.79
C ARG A 332 3.17 -3.71 -15.57
N MET A 333 3.68 -4.46 -14.59
CA MET A 333 5.12 -4.63 -14.37
C MET A 333 5.81 -5.23 -15.60
N PHE A 334 5.23 -6.26 -16.18
CA PHE A 334 5.76 -6.92 -17.38
C PHE A 334 5.83 -5.95 -18.57
N SER A 335 4.75 -5.19 -18.84
CA SER A 335 4.74 -4.18 -19.90
C SER A 335 5.85 -3.14 -19.72
N GLN A 336 6.05 -2.64 -18.51
CA GLN A 336 7.12 -1.70 -18.18
C GLN A 336 8.52 -2.30 -18.45
N LEU A 337 8.72 -3.58 -18.16
CA LEU A 337 9.97 -4.27 -18.49
C LEU A 337 10.16 -4.46 -19.99
N CYS A 338 9.09 -4.74 -20.73
CA CYS A 338 9.14 -4.81 -22.20
C CYS A 338 9.46 -3.46 -22.84
N GLU A 339 8.85 -2.37 -22.38
CA GLU A 339 9.14 -0.99 -22.84
C GLU A 339 10.60 -0.61 -22.62
N MET A 340 11.23 -1.16 -21.59
CA MET A 340 12.64 -0.98 -21.30
C MET A 340 13.58 -1.90 -22.11
N GLY A 341 13.02 -2.83 -22.88
CA GLY A 341 13.78 -3.87 -23.58
C GLY A 341 14.42 -4.92 -22.68
N MET A 342 13.91 -5.08 -21.45
CA MET A 342 14.39 -6.05 -20.48
C MET A 342 13.65 -7.39 -20.55
N ALA A 343 12.43 -7.39 -21.07
CA ALA A 343 11.63 -8.58 -21.36
C ALA A 343 11.08 -8.48 -22.79
N VAL A 344 10.63 -9.60 -23.33
CA VAL A 344 10.04 -9.67 -24.66
C VAL A 344 8.66 -10.28 -24.55
N GLU A 345 7.67 -9.60 -25.09
CA GLU A 345 6.33 -10.12 -25.19
C GLU A 345 6.34 -11.37 -26.08
N LYS A 346 5.90 -12.52 -25.53
CA LYS A 346 5.74 -13.72 -26.35
C LYS A 346 4.57 -13.44 -27.28
N THR A 347 4.87 -13.21 -28.56
CA THR A 347 3.84 -13.21 -29.59
C THR A 347 3.19 -14.60 -29.55
N GLU A 348 1.94 -14.71 -29.07
CA GLU A 348 1.17 -15.93 -29.25
C GLU A 348 1.10 -16.22 -30.74
N VAL A 349 1.92 -17.16 -31.17
CA VAL A 349 1.74 -17.78 -32.47
C VAL A 349 0.43 -18.56 -32.35
N ILE A 350 -0.67 -17.88 -32.63
CA ILE A 350 -1.96 -18.56 -32.86
C ILE A 350 -1.69 -19.49 -34.04
N SER A 351 -1.36 -20.72 -33.70
CA SER A 351 -1.21 -21.79 -34.65
C SER A 351 -2.54 -21.94 -35.41
N ALA A 352 -2.54 -21.47 -36.65
CA ALA A 352 -3.62 -21.65 -37.62
C ALA A 352 -3.83 -23.15 -37.97
N LYS A 353 -3.86 -24.02 -36.97
CA LYS A 353 -4.04 -25.46 -37.11
C LYS A 353 -5.33 -25.97 -36.45
N GLN A 354 -6.38 -25.20 -36.42
CA GLN A 354 -7.72 -25.66 -36.05
C GLN A 354 -8.83 -25.10 -36.96
N VAL A 355 -8.53 -24.95 -38.24
CA VAL A 355 -9.60 -24.84 -39.26
C VAL A 355 -9.15 -25.73 -40.42
N ALA A 356 -9.43 -27.00 -40.32
CA ALA A 356 -9.49 -27.94 -41.43
C ALA A 356 -10.41 -29.10 -40.98
#